data_8afe23ee4cefa8bda5d0fb337c37b8c9
#
_entry.id   8afe23ee4cefa8bda5d0fb337c37b8c9
#
_cell.length_a   1.000
_cell.length_b   1.000
_cell.length_c   1.000
_cell.angle_alpha   90.00
_cell.angle_beta   90.00
_cell.angle_gamma   90.00
#
_symmetry.space_group_name_H-M   'P 1'
#
loop_
_entity.id
_entity.type
_entity.pdbx_description
1 polymer ?
#
loop_
_entity_poly.entity_id
_entity_poly.type
_entity_poly.pdbx_seq_one_letter_code
_entity_poly.pdbx_strand_id
1 'polypeptide(L)'
;EGVDNPRCDDPILAVDPQFQARYQPDLLGGVVTIAAEDAEGNWILLRPDGSPTRYRMPKGGFYFDDCSFNDPGGIDPAKFRPARDVPDELLTAFGAHARRLHDETDYALLGWGFGVCFLGMSLITERSDNVTQGRPNEWLMMLMTEKETCHEMMGRSVEASIECLKRVHQAVGDRPVAWGVAADDSGTQRGEFIRPELWAEMIKPHYRRLCDWIHAHTAWKTYFHCCGSIYHLIPHLIEAGIDIL
;
A
#
# COMPACT_ATOMS: atom_id res chain seq x y z
N GLU A 1 -9.94 -32.29 -4.02
CA GLU A 1 -10.05 -31.49 -2.82
C GLU A 1 -9.11 -30.30 -3.03
N GLY A 2 -9.68 -29.17 -3.51
CA GLY A 2 -8.92 -27.97 -3.79
C GLY A 2 -8.41 -27.40 -2.48
N VAL A 3 -7.12 -27.36 -2.31
CA VAL A 3 -6.49 -26.47 -1.35
C VAL A 3 -6.80 -25.07 -1.89
N ASP A 4 -7.68 -24.35 -1.20
CA ASP A 4 -7.86 -22.93 -1.46
C ASP A 4 -6.48 -22.28 -1.37
N ASN A 5 -5.96 -21.92 -2.54
CA ASN A 5 -4.67 -21.24 -2.62
C ASN A 5 -4.84 -19.89 -1.91
N PRO A 6 -4.20 -19.65 -0.76
CA PRO A 6 -4.32 -18.36 -0.10
C PRO A 6 -3.90 -17.31 -1.11
N ARG A 7 -4.71 -16.28 -1.27
CA ARG A 7 -4.40 -15.18 -2.18
C ARG A 7 -3.01 -14.67 -1.85
N CYS A 8 -2.16 -14.55 -2.85
CA CYS A 8 -0.76 -14.12 -2.68
C CYS A 8 -0.61 -12.74 -2.02
N ASP A 9 -1.71 -12.00 -1.92
CA ASP A 9 -1.72 -10.60 -1.53
C ASP A 9 -1.59 -10.38 -0.02
N ASP A 10 -1.89 -11.40 0.79
CA ASP A 10 -1.70 -11.33 2.25
C ASP A 10 -1.63 -12.74 2.88
N PRO A 11 -0.49 -13.43 2.77
CA PRO A 11 -0.38 -14.81 3.24
C PRO A 11 -0.52 -14.95 4.75
N ILE A 12 -0.24 -13.92 5.54
CA ILE A 12 -0.44 -13.96 6.98
C ILE A 12 -1.91 -13.73 7.33
N LEU A 13 -2.57 -12.78 6.69
CA LEU A 13 -3.97 -12.45 6.94
C LEU A 13 -4.95 -13.42 6.24
N ALA A 14 -4.57 -13.95 5.07
CA ALA A 14 -5.43 -14.84 4.27
C ALA A 14 -5.61 -16.23 4.89
N VAL A 15 -4.70 -16.69 5.76
CA VAL A 15 -4.74 -18.04 6.34
C VAL A 15 -5.65 -18.13 7.56
N ASP A 16 -5.99 -17.01 8.21
CA ASP A 16 -6.87 -17.00 9.38
C ASP A 16 -8.19 -16.28 9.11
N PRO A 17 -9.28 -17.03 8.82
CA PRO A 17 -10.60 -16.42 8.60
C PRO A 17 -11.12 -15.63 9.82
N GLN A 18 -10.72 -16.01 11.04
CA GLN A 18 -11.13 -15.29 12.26
C GLN A 18 -10.39 -13.97 12.38
N PHE A 19 -9.13 -13.91 11.98
CA PHE A 19 -8.36 -12.69 11.91
C PHE A 19 -8.95 -11.74 10.86
N GLN A 20 -9.25 -12.24 9.67
CA GLN A 20 -9.92 -11.46 8.62
C GLN A 20 -11.28 -10.95 9.07
N ALA A 21 -12.13 -11.80 9.67
CA ALA A 21 -13.45 -11.40 10.15
C ALA A 21 -13.39 -10.35 11.26
N ARG A 22 -12.36 -10.39 12.12
CA ARG A 22 -12.21 -9.49 13.25
C ARG A 22 -11.59 -8.12 12.89
N TYR A 23 -10.63 -8.09 11.97
CA TYR A 23 -9.82 -6.90 11.73
C TYR A 23 -9.97 -6.29 10.34
N GLN A 24 -10.32 -7.09 9.33
CA GLN A 24 -10.50 -6.58 7.96
C GLN A 24 -11.67 -5.59 7.80
N PRO A 25 -12.82 -5.73 8.50
CA PRO A 25 -13.88 -4.72 8.41
C PRO A 25 -13.41 -3.33 8.82
N ASP A 26 -12.55 -3.25 9.85
CA ASP A 26 -11.99 -1.97 10.30
C ASP A 26 -10.90 -1.45 9.38
N LEU A 27 -10.19 -2.34 8.68
CA LEU A 27 -9.17 -2.00 7.69
C LEU A 27 -9.78 -1.42 6.41
N LEU A 28 -10.93 -1.87 5.99
CA LEU A 28 -11.59 -1.44 4.74
C LEU A 28 -12.65 -0.35 4.93
N GLY A 29 -12.81 0.17 6.15
CA GLY A 29 -13.77 1.26 6.42
C GLY A 29 -15.25 0.89 6.29
N GLY A 30 -15.56 -0.38 6.49
CA GLY A 30 -16.93 -0.91 6.46
C GLY A 30 -17.16 -1.89 5.31
N VAL A 31 -17.97 -2.89 5.57
CA VAL A 31 -18.30 -3.91 4.56
C VAL A 31 -19.19 -3.29 3.50
N VAL A 32 -18.68 -3.15 2.31
CA VAL A 32 -19.50 -2.81 1.15
C VAL A 32 -20.07 -4.11 0.59
N THR A 33 -21.37 -4.31 0.80
CA THR A 33 -22.00 -5.60 0.46
C THR A 33 -22.90 -5.54 -0.76
N ILE A 34 -23.24 -4.36 -1.24
CA ILE A 34 -24.22 -4.18 -2.32
C ILE A 34 -23.66 -3.21 -3.35
N ALA A 35 -23.83 -3.56 -4.63
CA ALA A 35 -23.64 -2.64 -5.74
C ALA A 35 -25.01 -2.31 -6.37
N ALA A 36 -25.22 -1.06 -6.72
CA ALA A 36 -26.38 -0.60 -7.48
C ALA A 36 -25.95 -0.05 -8.83
N GLU A 37 -26.80 -0.15 -9.83
CA GLU A 37 -26.57 0.43 -11.15
C GLU A 37 -27.22 1.82 -11.21
N ASP A 38 -26.49 2.83 -11.70
CA ASP A 38 -27.03 4.16 -11.95
C ASP A 38 -27.74 4.25 -13.33
N ALA A 39 -28.33 5.41 -13.63
CA ALA A 39 -29.07 5.61 -14.88
C ALA A 39 -28.20 5.50 -16.13
N GLU A 40 -26.90 5.67 -16.01
CA GLU A 40 -25.91 5.56 -17.09
C GLU A 40 -25.38 4.13 -17.25
N GLY A 41 -25.75 3.21 -16.34
CA GLY A 41 -25.33 1.83 -16.33
C GLY A 41 -23.97 1.58 -15.66
N ASN A 42 -23.51 2.52 -14.83
CA ASN A 42 -22.33 2.32 -13.99
C ASN A 42 -22.72 1.64 -12.67
N TRP A 43 -21.84 0.81 -12.13
CA TRP A 43 -22.03 0.21 -10.83
C TRP A 43 -21.48 1.11 -9.72
N ILE A 44 -22.24 1.28 -8.65
CA ILE A 44 -21.87 2.07 -7.47
C ILE A 44 -21.87 1.13 -6.27
N LEU A 45 -20.80 1.13 -5.49
CA LEU A 45 -20.79 0.41 -4.22
C LEU A 45 -21.60 1.19 -3.18
N LEU A 46 -22.46 0.47 -2.46
CA LEU A 46 -23.29 1.04 -1.39
C LEU A 46 -22.75 0.67 -0.01
N ARG A 47 -22.97 1.55 0.95
CA ARG A 47 -22.76 1.23 2.38
C ARG A 47 -23.90 0.33 2.89
N PRO A 48 -23.75 -0.29 4.07
CA PRO A 48 -24.79 -1.11 4.67
C PRO A 48 -26.13 -0.37 4.88
N ASP A 49 -26.09 0.94 5.03
CA ASP A 49 -27.28 1.80 5.17
C ASP A 49 -27.95 2.16 3.82
N GLY A 50 -27.43 1.62 2.71
CA GLY A 50 -27.90 1.89 1.34
C GLY A 50 -27.37 3.18 0.75
N SER A 51 -26.61 3.99 1.46
CA SER A 51 -26.02 5.20 0.92
C SER A 51 -24.88 4.88 -0.04
N PRO A 52 -24.68 5.66 -1.13
CA PRO A 52 -23.62 5.41 -2.08
C PRO A 52 -22.24 5.69 -1.46
N THR A 53 -21.29 4.86 -1.84
CA THR A 53 -19.87 5.16 -1.62
C THR A 53 -19.35 6.02 -2.77
N ARG A 54 -18.07 6.41 -2.70
CA ARG A 54 -17.35 7.10 -3.78
C ARG A 54 -16.83 6.16 -4.88
N TYR A 55 -17.02 4.85 -4.72
CA TYR A 55 -16.50 3.86 -5.66
C TYR A 55 -17.49 3.57 -6.77
N ARG A 56 -17.07 3.74 -8.02
CA ARG A 56 -17.82 3.43 -9.22
C ARG A 56 -17.05 2.54 -10.16
N MET A 57 -17.77 1.63 -10.83
CA MET A 57 -17.26 0.86 -11.96
C MET A 57 -18.03 1.32 -13.22
N PRO A 58 -17.35 1.93 -14.20
CA PRO A 58 -18.00 2.32 -15.45
C PRO A 58 -18.64 1.14 -16.16
N LYS A 59 -19.69 1.36 -16.93
CA LYS A 59 -20.31 0.32 -17.77
C LYS A 59 -19.24 -0.33 -18.66
N GLY A 60 -19.09 -1.65 -18.53
CA GLY A 60 -18.05 -2.42 -19.22
C GLY A 60 -16.66 -2.32 -18.59
N GLY A 61 -16.52 -1.69 -17.45
CA GLY A 61 -15.31 -1.70 -16.63
C GLY A 61 -15.16 -3.01 -15.84
N PHE A 62 -13.98 -3.21 -15.27
CA PHE A 62 -13.62 -4.42 -14.49
C PHE A 62 -13.33 -4.13 -13.03
N TYR A 63 -13.22 -2.83 -12.65
CA TYR A 63 -12.83 -2.39 -11.33
C TYR A 63 -13.72 -1.26 -10.85
N PHE A 64 -13.86 -1.16 -9.53
CA PHE A 64 -14.46 0.00 -8.89
C PHE A 64 -13.38 1.03 -8.60
N ASP A 65 -13.42 2.14 -9.32
CA ASP A 65 -12.51 3.27 -9.13
C ASP A 65 -13.03 4.21 -8.05
N ASP A 66 -12.11 4.81 -7.32
CA ASP A 66 -12.43 5.90 -6.42
C ASP A 66 -12.73 7.17 -7.22
N CYS A 67 -14.00 7.60 -7.22
CA CYS A 67 -14.45 8.77 -7.97
C CYS A 67 -14.31 10.09 -7.19
N SER A 68 -13.50 10.16 -6.15
CA SER A 68 -13.14 11.42 -5.50
C SER A 68 -12.29 12.36 -6.39
N PHE A 69 -11.92 11.91 -7.61
CA PHE A 69 -11.21 12.70 -8.62
C PHE A 69 -11.89 14.03 -8.99
N ASN A 70 -13.18 14.18 -8.70
CA ASN A 70 -13.95 15.37 -9.05
C ASN A 70 -14.04 16.40 -7.93
N ASP A 71 -13.35 16.20 -6.82
CA ASP A 71 -13.27 17.20 -5.77
C ASP A 71 -12.43 18.39 -6.28
N PRO A 72 -12.99 19.60 -6.40
CA PRO A 72 -12.27 20.76 -6.96
C PRO A 72 -11.13 21.28 -6.07
N GLY A 73 -10.92 20.66 -4.91
CA GLY A 73 -10.01 21.19 -3.88
C GLY A 73 -8.52 21.05 -4.14
N GLY A 74 -8.06 20.26 -5.15
CA GLY A 74 -6.63 20.02 -5.36
C GLY A 74 -5.95 19.25 -4.21
N ILE A 75 -4.65 18.95 -4.37
CA ILE A 75 -3.82 18.41 -3.31
C ILE A 75 -3.44 19.53 -2.34
N ASP A 76 -3.84 19.41 -1.08
CA ASP A 76 -3.48 20.35 -0.02
C ASP A 76 -2.44 19.68 0.91
N PRO A 77 -1.15 20.02 0.81
CA PRO A 77 -0.10 19.42 1.63
C PRO A 77 -0.32 19.62 3.14
N ALA A 78 -1.02 20.67 3.55
CA ALA A 78 -1.31 20.94 4.96
C ALA A 78 -2.30 19.93 5.56
N LYS A 79 -3.12 19.29 4.73
CA LYS A 79 -4.05 18.22 5.12
C LYS A 79 -3.41 16.84 5.10
N PHE A 80 -2.20 16.71 4.55
CA PHE A 80 -1.52 15.44 4.47
C PHE A 80 -1.27 14.87 5.87
N ARG A 81 -1.70 13.62 6.10
CA ARG A 81 -1.46 12.86 7.32
C ARG A 81 -0.80 11.55 6.93
N PRO A 82 0.41 11.26 7.43
CA PRO A 82 1.02 9.96 7.24
C PRO A 82 0.18 8.85 7.91
N ALA A 83 0.52 7.60 7.62
CA ALA A 83 -0.18 6.41 8.13
C ALA A 83 -0.48 6.49 9.63
N ARG A 84 -1.65 5.96 10.02
CA ARG A 84 -2.08 5.92 11.41
C ARG A 84 -1.31 4.84 12.18
N ASP A 85 -1.24 5.03 13.49
CA ASP A 85 -0.75 3.99 14.39
C ASP A 85 -1.58 2.71 14.29
N VAL A 86 -0.88 1.60 14.28
CA VAL A 86 -1.51 0.27 14.35
C VAL A 86 -1.89 -0.01 15.81
N PRO A 87 -3.15 -0.41 16.11
CA PRO A 87 -3.55 -0.75 17.48
C PRO A 87 -2.70 -1.88 18.06
N ASP A 88 -2.36 -1.79 19.35
CA ASP A 88 -1.55 -2.82 20.04
C ASP A 88 -2.21 -4.20 20.02
N GLU A 89 -3.55 -4.24 20.11
CA GLU A 89 -4.29 -5.50 20.01
C GLU A 89 -4.10 -6.19 18.67
N LEU A 90 -4.09 -5.39 17.58
CA LEU A 90 -3.87 -5.91 16.23
C LEU A 90 -2.43 -6.44 16.08
N LEU A 91 -1.44 -5.70 16.57
CA LEU A 91 -0.05 -6.15 16.57
C LEU A 91 0.15 -7.43 17.40
N THR A 92 -0.51 -7.53 18.54
CA THR A 92 -0.48 -8.71 19.41
C THR A 92 -1.05 -9.94 18.69
N ALA A 93 -2.23 -9.77 18.07
CA ALA A 93 -2.87 -10.84 17.30
C ALA A 93 -2.03 -11.24 16.07
N PHE A 94 -1.48 -10.27 15.36
CA PHE A 94 -0.61 -10.49 14.21
C PHE A 94 0.68 -11.23 14.60
N GLY A 95 1.31 -10.84 15.70
CA GLY A 95 2.50 -11.51 16.22
C GLY A 95 2.23 -12.95 16.67
N ALA A 96 1.09 -13.20 17.32
CA ALA A 96 0.67 -14.55 17.69
C ALA A 96 0.42 -15.42 16.46
N HIS A 97 -0.22 -14.85 15.42
CA HIS A 97 -0.48 -15.53 14.16
C HIS A 97 0.82 -15.88 13.40
N ALA A 98 1.73 -14.91 13.26
CA ALA A 98 3.04 -15.13 12.64
C ALA A 98 3.84 -16.24 13.37
N ARG A 99 3.80 -16.25 14.70
CA ARG A 99 4.44 -17.31 15.50
C ARG A 99 3.83 -18.67 15.21
N ARG A 100 2.48 -18.77 15.24
CA ARG A 100 1.79 -20.04 14.96
C ARG A 100 2.15 -20.58 13.57
N LEU A 101 2.10 -19.74 12.54
CA LEU A 101 2.46 -20.17 11.19
C LEU A 101 3.92 -20.63 11.09
N HIS A 102 4.83 -19.91 11.72
CA HIS A 102 6.25 -20.25 11.75
C HIS A 102 6.50 -21.59 12.48
N ASP A 103 5.81 -21.84 13.60
CA ASP A 103 6.07 -23.00 14.46
C ASP A 103 5.32 -24.27 13.98
N GLU A 104 4.17 -24.09 13.28
CA GLU A 104 3.29 -25.20 12.87
C GLU A 104 3.41 -25.54 11.37
N THR A 105 4.17 -24.77 10.57
CA THR A 105 4.31 -25.00 9.13
C THR A 105 5.74 -24.83 8.66
N ASP A 106 6.05 -25.44 7.51
CA ASP A 106 7.32 -25.26 6.81
C ASP A 106 7.30 -24.12 5.77
N TYR A 107 6.30 -23.23 5.83
CA TYR A 107 6.16 -22.13 4.87
C TYR A 107 7.11 -20.99 5.20
N ALA A 108 7.68 -20.39 4.14
CA ALA A 108 8.31 -19.08 4.26
C ALA A 108 7.22 -18.02 4.46
N LEU A 109 7.35 -17.19 5.48
CA LEU A 109 6.39 -16.12 5.76
C LEU A 109 6.80 -14.84 5.02
N LEU A 110 5.87 -14.29 4.25
CA LEU A 110 5.99 -12.98 3.63
C LEU A 110 5.13 -11.98 4.40
N GLY A 111 5.75 -10.97 5.00
CA GLY A 111 5.03 -9.91 5.71
C GLY A 111 4.55 -8.82 4.76
N TRP A 112 3.34 -8.33 4.98
CA TRP A 112 2.70 -7.30 4.17
C TRP A 112 1.67 -6.49 4.99
N GLY A 113 1.32 -5.29 4.51
CA GLY A 113 0.19 -4.52 5.02
C GLY A 113 0.56 -3.44 6.04
N PHE A 114 1.58 -3.63 6.85
CA PHE A 114 2.03 -2.63 7.81
C PHE A 114 3.32 -1.95 7.35
N GLY A 115 3.37 -0.62 7.47
CA GLY A 115 4.54 0.15 7.09
C GLY A 115 4.81 0.22 5.58
N VAL A 116 3.83 -0.12 4.76
CA VAL A 116 3.91 -0.01 3.30
C VAL A 116 3.82 1.45 2.88
N CYS A 117 4.70 1.89 1.98
CA CYS A 117 4.70 3.23 1.41
C CYS A 117 4.39 3.19 -0.08
N PHE A 118 3.46 4.04 -0.52
CA PHE A 118 3.22 4.30 -1.94
C PHE A 118 3.71 5.71 -2.23
N LEU A 119 4.67 5.88 -3.12
CA LEU A 119 5.32 7.17 -3.34
C LEU A 119 5.26 7.63 -4.81
N GLY A 120 4.96 6.73 -5.75
CA GLY A 120 5.02 6.97 -7.18
C GLY A 120 3.75 7.55 -7.77
N MET A 121 2.69 6.75 -7.91
CA MET A 121 1.42 7.20 -8.51
C MET A 121 0.55 8.00 -7.58
N SER A 122 0.72 7.81 -6.29
CA SER A 122 0.04 8.57 -5.24
C SER A 122 0.81 8.41 -3.96
N LEU A 123 0.79 9.42 -3.13
CA LEU A 123 1.28 9.30 -1.78
C LEU A 123 0.16 8.66 -0.94
N ILE A 124 0.01 7.36 -1.04
CA ILE A 124 -0.97 6.62 -0.25
C ILE A 124 -0.27 6.13 1.00
N THR A 125 -0.77 6.59 2.13
CA THR A 125 -0.61 5.94 3.40
C THR A 125 -1.93 5.30 3.74
N GLU A 126 -1.93 4.15 4.34
CA GLU A 126 -3.13 3.39 4.64
C GLU A 126 -4.26 4.27 5.17
N ARG A 127 -5.40 4.27 4.45
CA ARG A 127 -6.74 4.82 4.77
C ARG A 127 -7.02 6.31 4.48
N SER A 128 -8.03 6.45 3.70
CA SER A 128 -9.14 7.42 3.54
C SER A 128 -8.96 8.92 3.75
N ASP A 129 -7.93 9.41 4.40
CA ASP A 129 -7.69 10.84 4.58
C ASP A 129 -6.53 11.35 3.71
N ASN A 130 -6.15 10.59 2.69
CA ASN A 130 -4.99 10.89 1.88
C ASN A 130 -5.32 11.89 0.79
N VAL A 131 -4.72 13.06 0.88
CA VAL A 131 -4.97 14.18 -0.03
C VAL A 131 -4.58 13.91 -1.48
N THR A 132 -3.75 12.88 -1.72
CA THR A 132 -3.31 12.51 -3.07
C THR A 132 -4.13 11.37 -3.67
N GLN A 133 -4.94 10.67 -2.86
CA GLN A 133 -5.72 9.54 -3.33
C GLN A 133 -6.71 9.97 -4.40
N GLY A 134 -6.71 9.26 -5.52
CA GLY A 134 -7.55 9.59 -6.67
C GLY A 134 -7.05 10.80 -7.49
N ARG A 135 -5.84 11.31 -7.23
CA ARG A 135 -5.25 12.48 -7.90
C ARG A 135 -3.86 12.21 -8.49
N PRO A 136 -3.67 11.09 -9.23
CA PRO A 136 -2.35 10.74 -9.73
C PRO A 136 -1.74 11.81 -10.64
N ASN A 137 -2.54 12.44 -11.48
CA ASN A 137 -2.06 13.48 -12.39
C ASN A 137 -1.55 14.71 -11.65
N GLU A 138 -2.27 15.16 -10.61
CA GLU A 138 -1.85 16.29 -9.78
C GLU A 138 -0.56 15.94 -9.02
N TRP A 139 -0.49 14.74 -8.43
CA TRP A 139 0.69 14.27 -7.74
C TRP A 139 1.91 14.21 -8.67
N LEU A 140 1.75 13.63 -9.86
CA LEU A 140 2.83 13.56 -10.86
C LEU A 140 3.28 14.95 -11.30
N MET A 141 2.36 15.90 -11.40
CA MET A 141 2.71 17.31 -11.69
C MET A 141 3.49 17.93 -10.52
N MET A 142 3.06 17.73 -9.29
CA MET A 142 3.75 18.26 -8.09
C MET A 142 5.17 17.71 -7.97
N LEU A 143 5.42 16.45 -8.32
CA LEU A 143 6.79 15.90 -8.37
C LEU A 143 7.73 16.68 -9.28
N MET A 144 7.21 17.42 -10.26
CA MET A 144 8.00 18.26 -11.15
C MET A 144 8.05 19.74 -10.72
N THR A 145 6.96 20.26 -10.14
CA THR A 145 6.77 21.69 -9.89
C THR A 145 6.97 22.10 -8.44
N GLU A 146 6.77 21.17 -7.49
CA GLU A 146 6.78 21.42 -6.06
C GLU A 146 7.65 20.39 -5.31
N LYS A 147 8.88 20.20 -5.81
CA LYS A 147 9.77 19.13 -5.36
C LYS A 147 10.03 19.11 -3.86
N GLU A 148 10.27 20.26 -3.26
CA GLU A 148 10.53 20.37 -1.83
C GLU A 148 9.34 19.92 -1.00
N THR A 149 8.13 20.37 -1.35
CA THR A 149 6.88 19.93 -0.73
C THR A 149 6.69 18.41 -0.85
N CYS A 150 6.92 17.86 -2.03
CA CYS A 150 6.81 16.41 -2.26
C CYS A 150 7.84 15.64 -1.42
N HIS A 151 9.09 16.09 -1.35
CA HIS A 151 10.11 15.48 -0.50
C HIS A 151 9.72 15.50 0.97
N GLU A 152 9.17 16.62 1.46
CA GLU A 152 8.69 16.69 2.85
C GLU A 152 7.56 15.69 3.11
N MET A 153 6.55 15.64 2.23
CA MET A 153 5.41 14.72 2.37
C MET A 153 5.88 13.26 2.33
N MET A 154 6.71 12.88 1.36
CA MET A 154 7.27 11.52 1.25
C MET A 154 8.16 11.18 2.45
N GLY A 155 8.97 12.12 2.91
CA GLY A 155 9.81 11.95 4.09
C GLY A 155 9.00 11.64 5.35
N ARG A 156 7.88 12.34 5.56
CA ARG A 156 6.94 12.08 6.66
C ARG A 156 6.26 10.71 6.55
N SER A 157 5.90 10.29 5.33
CA SER A 157 5.37 8.94 5.09
C SER A 157 6.36 7.86 5.48
N VAL A 158 7.59 7.97 5.02
CA VAL A 158 8.64 6.99 5.33
C VAL A 158 8.96 6.95 6.82
N GLU A 159 8.98 8.10 7.49
CA GLU A 159 9.16 8.14 8.96
C GLU A 159 8.06 7.37 9.69
N ALA A 160 6.80 7.63 9.33
CA ALA A 160 5.66 6.93 9.91
C ALA A 160 5.72 5.42 9.62
N SER A 161 6.15 5.02 8.42
CA SER A 161 6.34 3.62 8.05
C SER A 161 7.42 2.96 8.89
N ILE A 162 8.55 3.63 9.10
CA ILE A 162 9.63 3.12 9.96
C ILE A 162 9.15 2.96 11.41
N GLU A 163 8.42 3.94 11.96
CA GLU A 163 7.86 3.83 13.31
C GLU A 163 6.87 2.66 13.43
N CYS A 164 6.04 2.47 12.41
CA CYS A 164 5.15 1.31 12.33
C CYS A 164 5.95 -0.01 12.30
N LEU A 165 6.96 -0.11 11.44
CA LEU A 165 7.77 -1.32 11.29
C LEU A 165 8.58 -1.66 12.55
N LYS A 166 9.00 -0.69 13.35
CA LYS A 166 9.62 -0.94 14.67
C LYS A 166 8.68 -1.75 15.57
N ARG A 167 7.42 -1.34 15.65
CA ARG A 167 6.40 -2.02 16.45
C ARG A 167 6.03 -3.39 15.87
N VAL A 168 5.91 -3.47 14.56
CA VAL A 168 5.67 -4.73 13.85
C VAL A 168 6.81 -5.72 14.11
N HIS A 169 8.07 -5.30 13.96
CA HIS A 169 9.22 -6.16 14.24
C HIS A 169 9.26 -6.63 15.70
N GLN A 170 8.90 -5.78 16.65
CA GLN A 170 8.75 -6.21 18.05
C GLN A 170 7.70 -7.32 18.21
N ALA A 171 6.63 -7.30 17.43
CA ALA A 171 5.56 -8.30 17.50
C ALA A 171 5.90 -9.62 16.78
N VAL A 172 6.48 -9.54 15.57
CA VAL A 172 6.70 -10.73 14.73
C VAL A 172 8.16 -11.24 14.76
N GLY A 173 9.13 -10.40 15.12
CA GLY A 173 10.57 -10.70 15.05
C GLY A 173 11.02 -10.98 13.62
N ASP A 174 12.04 -11.81 13.48
CA ASP A 174 12.61 -12.21 12.19
C ASP A 174 11.96 -13.48 11.59
N ARG A 175 10.70 -13.78 11.97
CA ARG A 175 9.95 -14.92 11.40
C ARG A 175 9.59 -14.72 9.93
N PRO A 176 9.19 -13.54 9.47
CA PRO A 176 9.07 -13.27 8.05
C PRO A 176 10.45 -13.30 7.37
N VAL A 177 10.54 -13.93 6.21
CA VAL A 177 11.77 -13.92 5.39
C VAL A 177 11.89 -12.66 4.54
N ALA A 178 10.75 -12.03 4.23
CA ALA A 178 10.68 -10.79 3.49
C ALA A 178 9.51 -9.92 3.97
N TRP A 179 9.62 -8.61 3.74
CA TRP A 179 8.58 -7.63 4.05
C TRP A 179 8.28 -6.75 2.85
N GLY A 180 6.99 -6.61 2.53
CA GLY A 180 6.53 -5.72 1.48
C GLY A 180 6.69 -4.25 1.88
N VAL A 181 7.43 -3.50 1.08
CA VAL A 181 7.68 -2.07 1.32
C VAL A 181 6.78 -1.17 0.49
N ALA A 182 6.33 -1.67 -0.66
CA ALA A 182 5.41 -0.96 -1.54
C ALA A 182 4.62 -1.89 -2.48
N ALA A 183 3.44 -1.41 -2.91
CA ALA A 183 2.73 -1.89 -4.08
C ALA A 183 2.40 -0.66 -4.94
N ASP A 184 3.37 -0.18 -5.70
CA ASP A 184 3.35 1.12 -6.33
C ASP A 184 3.54 0.98 -7.85
N ASP A 185 2.42 0.99 -8.57
CA ASP A 185 2.42 0.84 -10.02
C ASP A 185 3.10 2.05 -10.67
N SER A 186 4.33 1.85 -11.14
CA SER A 186 5.16 2.89 -11.77
C SER A 186 5.25 2.75 -13.29
N GLY A 187 4.57 1.77 -13.88
CA GLY A 187 4.61 1.46 -15.31
C GLY A 187 3.25 1.30 -15.98
N THR A 188 3.21 1.65 -17.26
CA THR A 188 2.13 1.30 -18.19
C THR A 188 2.48 -0.01 -18.92
N GLN A 189 1.65 -0.41 -19.90
CA GLN A 189 1.99 -1.52 -20.81
C GLN A 189 3.18 -1.23 -21.73
N ARG A 190 3.62 0.03 -21.84
CA ARG A 190 4.64 0.46 -22.81
C ARG A 190 5.88 1.09 -22.20
N GLY A 191 5.85 1.43 -20.93
CA GLY A 191 6.95 2.10 -20.23
C GLY A 191 6.51 2.75 -18.94
N GLU A 192 7.41 3.41 -18.30
CA GLU A 192 7.23 4.05 -17.00
C GLU A 192 6.28 5.27 -17.07
N PHE A 193 5.52 5.54 -16.01
CA PHE A 193 4.71 6.76 -15.86
C PHE A 193 5.58 7.99 -15.62
N ILE A 194 6.70 7.81 -14.93
CA ILE A 194 7.64 8.87 -14.55
C ILE A 194 8.98 8.54 -15.22
N ARG A 195 9.62 9.56 -15.78
CA ARG A 195 10.97 9.36 -16.32
C ARG A 195 11.91 8.81 -15.25
N PRO A 196 12.77 7.83 -15.58
CA PRO A 196 13.66 7.19 -14.60
C PRO A 196 14.50 8.18 -13.79
N GLU A 197 14.95 9.26 -14.43
CA GLU A 197 15.77 10.30 -13.78
C GLU A 197 14.97 11.04 -12.71
N LEU A 198 13.70 11.38 -12.98
CA LEU A 198 12.82 12.05 -12.01
C LEU A 198 12.46 11.10 -10.87
N TRP A 199 12.20 9.83 -11.19
CA TRP A 199 11.97 8.79 -10.18
C TRP A 199 13.20 8.62 -9.27
N ALA A 200 14.39 8.60 -9.86
CA ALA A 200 15.64 8.49 -9.12
C ALA A 200 15.92 9.73 -8.25
N GLU A 201 15.54 10.91 -8.71
CA GLU A 201 15.67 12.15 -7.96
C GLU A 201 14.68 12.20 -6.79
N MET A 202 13.39 11.97 -7.09
CA MET A 202 12.30 12.27 -6.18
C MET A 202 11.94 11.10 -5.25
N ILE A 203 11.91 9.87 -5.76
CA ILE A 203 11.30 8.73 -5.08
C ILE A 203 12.35 7.80 -4.47
N LYS A 204 13.40 7.49 -5.22
CA LYS A 204 14.47 6.58 -4.79
C LYS A 204 15.06 6.89 -3.41
N PRO A 205 15.37 8.15 -3.04
CA PRO A 205 15.97 8.44 -1.73
C PRO A 205 15.07 8.02 -0.55
N HIS A 206 13.78 8.09 -0.74
CA HIS A 206 12.78 7.74 0.29
C HIS A 206 12.66 6.23 0.46
N TYR A 207 12.56 5.46 -0.64
CA TYR A 207 12.60 4.00 -0.56
C TYR A 207 13.94 3.50 -0.03
N ARG A 208 15.05 4.12 -0.43
CA ARG A 208 16.36 3.77 0.13
C ARG A 208 16.39 3.92 1.63
N ARG A 209 15.90 5.03 2.18
CA ARG A 209 15.83 5.24 3.63
C ARG A 209 15.03 4.15 4.34
N LEU A 210 13.88 3.73 3.76
CA LEU A 210 13.05 2.66 4.30
C LEU A 210 13.78 1.31 4.27
N CYS A 211 14.35 0.96 3.12
CA CYS A 211 15.09 -0.30 2.93
C CYS A 211 16.35 -0.37 3.81
N ASP A 212 17.12 0.72 3.90
CA ASP A 212 18.30 0.82 4.76
C ASP A 212 17.93 0.56 6.23
N TRP A 213 16.77 1.09 6.68
CA TRP A 213 16.31 0.81 8.04
C TRP A 213 15.96 -0.67 8.23
N ILE A 214 15.21 -1.29 7.30
CA ILE A 214 14.84 -2.70 7.36
C ILE A 214 16.10 -3.58 7.42
N HIS A 215 17.03 -3.37 6.51
CA HIS A 215 18.26 -4.15 6.44
C HIS A 215 19.19 -3.98 7.66
N ALA A 216 19.16 -2.81 8.30
CA ALA A 216 19.97 -2.55 9.48
C ALA A 216 19.36 -3.14 10.77
N HIS A 217 18.06 -3.38 10.83
CA HIS A 217 17.36 -3.69 12.08
C HIS A 217 16.62 -5.03 12.06
N THR A 218 16.51 -5.68 10.91
CA THR A 218 15.79 -6.95 10.77
C THR A 218 16.58 -7.92 9.88
N ALA A 219 16.20 -9.20 9.88
CA ALA A 219 16.70 -10.17 8.91
C ALA A 219 15.86 -10.22 7.62
N TRP A 220 14.85 -9.37 7.50
CA TRP A 220 13.92 -9.39 6.37
C TRP A 220 14.56 -8.90 5.08
N LYS A 221 14.17 -9.53 3.98
CA LYS A 221 14.34 -9.00 2.63
C LYS A 221 13.26 -8.00 2.32
N THR A 222 13.58 -6.99 1.52
CA THR A 222 12.59 -6.01 1.05
C THR A 222 11.92 -6.51 -0.22
N TYR A 223 10.59 -6.46 -0.26
CA TYR A 223 9.77 -6.86 -1.40
C TYR A 223 8.99 -5.66 -1.93
N PHE A 224 9.02 -5.48 -3.25
CA PHE A 224 8.33 -4.39 -3.94
C PHE A 224 7.42 -4.99 -5.02
N HIS A 225 6.12 -4.69 -4.96
CA HIS A 225 5.20 -4.99 -6.05
C HIS A 225 5.05 -3.79 -6.97
N CYS A 226 5.11 -4.04 -8.28
CA CYS A 226 4.87 -3.03 -9.30
C CYS A 226 4.27 -3.67 -10.53
N CYS A 227 3.15 -3.13 -11.01
CA CYS A 227 2.59 -3.49 -12.30
C CYS A 227 3.20 -2.68 -13.44
N GLY A 228 3.07 -3.21 -14.66
CA GLY A 228 3.47 -2.53 -15.87
C GLY A 228 4.94 -2.67 -16.24
N SER A 229 5.33 -1.97 -17.29
CA SER A 229 6.70 -1.98 -17.83
C SER A 229 7.56 -0.97 -17.09
N ILE A 230 8.52 -1.46 -16.31
CA ILE A 230 9.41 -0.65 -15.46
C ILE A 230 10.88 -0.99 -15.67
N TYR A 231 11.23 -1.47 -16.86
CA TYR A 231 12.56 -1.97 -17.13
C TYR A 231 13.69 -0.99 -16.75
N HIS A 232 13.50 0.30 -17.04
CA HIS A 232 14.52 1.31 -16.75
C HIS A 232 14.53 1.75 -15.28
N LEU A 233 13.50 1.40 -14.47
CA LEU A 233 13.51 1.64 -13.04
C LEU A 233 14.20 0.52 -12.24
N ILE A 234 14.37 -0.68 -12.81
CA ILE A 234 14.97 -1.82 -12.11
C ILE A 234 16.33 -1.47 -11.48
N PRO A 235 17.28 -0.84 -12.20
CA PRO A 235 18.54 -0.43 -11.58
C PRO A 235 18.36 0.50 -10.37
N HIS A 236 17.41 1.43 -10.45
CA HIS A 236 17.12 2.37 -9.36
C HIS A 236 16.45 1.70 -8.16
N LEU A 237 15.60 0.67 -8.39
CA LEU A 237 15.04 -0.15 -7.33
C LEU A 237 16.12 -0.95 -6.60
N ILE A 238 17.05 -1.55 -7.34
CA ILE A 238 18.21 -2.24 -6.76
C ILE A 238 19.05 -1.27 -5.91
N GLU A 239 19.37 -0.08 -6.44
CA GLU A 239 20.09 0.96 -5.72
C GLU A 239 19.33 1.46 -4.48
N ALA A 240 18.01 1.45 -4.51
CA ALA A 240 17.17 1.77 -3.36
C ALA A 240 17.15 0.68 -2.28
N GLY A 241 17.71 -0.49 -2.57
CA GLY A 241 17.77 -1.60 -1.62
C GLY A 241 16.58 -2.55 -1.71
N ILE A 242 15.91 -2.64 -2.86
CA ILE A 242 14.87 -3.64 -3.10
C ILE A 242 15.54 -4.98 -3.43
N ASP A 243 15.27 -6.01 -2.63
CA ASP A 243 15.81 -7.37 -2.82
C ASP A 243 14.94 -8.21 -3.76
N ILE A 244 13.63 -8.02 -3.73
CA ILE A 244 12.65 -8.85 -4.46
C ILE A 244 11.67 -7.92 -5.20
N LEU A 245 11.48 -8.16 -6.50
CA LEU A 245 10.54 -7.47 -7.37
C LEU A 245 9.55 -8.48 -7.97
#